data_4e4fce22d736654400153c34c60148f4
#
_entry.id   4e4fce22d736654400153c34c60148f4
#
_cell.length_a   1.000
_cell.length_b   1.000
_cell.length_c   1.000
_cell.angle_alpha   90.00
_cell.angle_beta   90.00
_cell.angle_gamma   90.00
#
_symmetry.space_group_name_H-M   'P 1'
#
loop_
_entity.id
_entity.type
_entity.pdbx_description
1 polymer ?
#
loop_
_entity_poly.entity_id
_entity_poly.type
_entity_poly.pdbx_seq_one_letter_code
_entity_poly.pdbx_strand_id
1 'polypeptide(L)'
;MISVKDAQGTQYEAAKHFEVYGLQKITEAQSQRTTVCYSYFQPNGGAEMSSSPKERVYYVVKGSITVNGPEEKHVLNEGDLIYIAPGEERDMVVNNGKPAEVLVFIVTP
;
A
#
# COMPACT_ATOMS: atom_id res chain seq x y z
N MET A 1 -6.47 22.43 7.14
CA MET A 1 -5.38 21.87 6.31
C MET A 1 -4.33 21.27 7.22
N ILE A 2 -3.77 20.14 6.84
CA ILE A 2 -2.71 19.45 7.59
C ILE A 2 -1.56 19.17 6.63
N SER A 3 -0.33 19.47 7.03
CA SER A 3 0.84 19.04 6.29
C SER A 3 1.59 17.99 7.12
N VAL A 4 2.11 16.97 6.45
CA VAL A 4 2.89 15.90 7.07
C VAL A 4 4.26 15.88 6.41
N LYS A 5 5.31 16.06 7.21
CA LYS A 5 6.68 16.07 6.71
C LYS A 5 7.18 14.64 6.49
N ASP A 6 8.22 14.50 5.70
CA ASP A 6 8.77 13.19 5.34
C ASP A 6 9.09 12.31 6.55
N ALA A 7 9.69 12.89 7.59
CA ALA A 7 10.07 12.16 8.80
C ALA A 7 8.91 11.88 9.75
N GLN A 8 7.73 12.42 9.50
CA GLN A 8 6.56 12.25 10.37
C GLN A 8 5.72 11.05 9.94
N GLY A 9 5.08 10.46 10.91
CA GLY A 9 4.19 9.32 10.71
C GLY A 9 4.28 8.37 11.90
N THR A 10 3.29 7.52 12.03
CA THR A 10 3.22 6.52 13.10
C THR A 10 3.44 5.14 12.51
N GLN A 11 4.44 4.43 13.01
CA GLN A 11 4.69 3.07 12.58
C GLN A 11 3.51 2.17 12.97
N TYR A 12 3.15 1.27 12.08
CA TYR A 12 2.10 0.29 12.32
C TYR A 12 2.42 -1.02 11.62
N GLU A 13 1.78 -2.10 12.08
CA GLU A 13 1.86 -3.39 11.42
C GLU A 13 0.64 -3.57 10.53
N ALA A 14 0.88 -3.69 9.22
CA ALA A 14 -0.18 -3.97 8.28
C ALA A 14 -0.56 -5.44 8.34
N ALA A 15 -1.86 -5.73 8.47
CA ALA A 15 -2.35 -7.09 8.55
C ALA A 15 -1.95 -7.89 7.29
N LYS A 16 -1.53 -9.14 7.49
CA LYS A 16 -1.19 -10.08 6.41
C LYS A 16 -0.03 -9.63 5.50
N HIS A 17 0.74 -8.65 5.94
CA HIS A 17 1.96 -8.23 5.26
C HIS A 17 3.16 -8.94 5.86
N PHE A 18 4.20 -9.10 5.04
CA PHE A 18 5.47 -9.70 5.47
C PHE A 18 6.63 -8.89 4.87
N GLU A 19 7.67 -8.71 5.66
CA GLU A 19 8.85 -7.93 5.27
C GLU A 19 8.49 -6.53 4.76
N VAL A 20 7.57 -5.86 5.46
CA VAL A 20 7.10 -4.51 5.14
C VAL A 20 7.14 -3.65 6.38
N TYR A 21 7.64 -2.44 6.23
CA TYR A 21 7.63 -1.40 7.25
C TYR A 21 6.66 -0.31 6.80
N GLY A 22 5.66 -0.01 7.61
CA GLY A 22 4.63 0.96 7.25
C GLY A 22 4.57 2.15 8.19
N LEU A 23 4.35 3.33 7.63
CA LEU A 23 4.10 4.56 8.37
C LEU A 23 2.73 5.11 7.98
N GLN A 24 1.87 5.34 8.98
CA GLN A 24 0.63 6.08 8.76
C GLN A 24 0.95 7.57 8.79
N LYS A 25 0.76 8.24 7.66
CA LYS A 25 1.02 9.66 7.52
C LYS A 25 -0.21 10.49 7.86
N ILE A 26 -1.38 10.04 7.44
CA ILE A 26 -2.67 10.65 7.75
C ILE A 26 -3.61 9.52 8.16
N THR A 27 -4.36 9.72 9.24
CA THR A 27 -5.32 8.75 9.74
C THR A 27 -6.74 9.30 9.69
N GLU A 28 -7.72 8.44 9.91
CA GLU A 28 -9.13 8.83 9.99
C GLU A 28 -9.40 9.76 11.16
N ALA A 29 -8.55 9.76 12.19
CA ALA A 29 -8.67 10.69 13.32
C ALA A 29 -8.35 12.14 12.91
N GLN A 30 -7.56 12.31 11.85
CA GLN A 30 -7.12 13.63 11.36
C GLN A 30 -7.90 14.08 10.13
N SER A 31 -8.61 13.15 9.49
CA SER A 31 -9.39 13.40 8.28
C SER A 31 -10.82 12.92 8.51
N GLN A 32 -11.64 12.93 7.48
CA GLN A 32 -12.99 12.36 7.58
C GLN A 32 -13.00 10.87 7.26
N ARG A 33 -12.39 10.46 6.14
CA ARG A 33 -12.46 9.08 5.68
C ARG A 33 -11.18 8.59 5.03
N THR A 34 -10.11 9.35 5.12
CA THR A 34 -8.89 9.06 4.38
C THR A 34 -7.77 8.63 5.32
N THR A 35 -7.12 7.54 4.96
CA THR A 35 -5.87 7.11 5.56
C THR A 35 -4.81 7.10 4.47
N VAL A 36 -3.65 7.66 4.76
CA VAL A 36 -2.51 7.65 3.85
C VAL A 36 -1.34 7.00 4.55
N CYS A 37 -0.83 5.94 3.94
CA CYS A 37 0.31 5.19 4.47
C CYS A 37 1.46 5.19 3.48
N TYR A 38 2.67 5.14 4.01
CA TYR A 38 3.87 4.95 3.21
C TYR A 38 4.48 3.60 3.60
N SER A 39 4.61 2.70 2.64
CA SER A 39 5.07 1.34 2.88
C SER A 39 6.43 1.11 2.25
N TYR A 40 7.35 0.62 3.08
CA TYR A 40 8.71 0.24 2.67
C TYR A 40 8.77 -1.28 2.60
N PHE A 41 8.79 -1.83 1.40
CA PHE A 41 8.87 -3.27 1.17
C PHE A 41 10.32 -3.68 1.11
N GLN A 42 10.70 -4.64 1.96
CA GLN A 42 12.02 -5.26 1.90
C GLN A 42 12.13 -6.15 0.65
N PRO A 43 13.35 -6.60 0.27
CA PRO A 43 13.52 -7.39 -0.96
C PRO A 43 12.61 -8.60 -1.14
N ASN A 44 12.13 -9.20 -0.05
CA ASN A 44 11.21 -10.34 -0.10
C ASN A 44 9.83 -9.97 0.45
N GLY A 45 9.52 -8.70 0.46
CA GLY A 45 8.28 -8.21 1.06
C GLY A 45 7.06 -8.39 0.17
N GLY A 46 5.91 -8.36 0.81
CA GLY A 46 4.64 -8.46 0.12
C GLY A 46 3.46 -8.51 1.09
N ALA A 47 2.33 -8.94 0.57
CA ALA A 47 1.11 -9.12 1.33
C ALA A 47 0.39 -10.37 0.84
N GLU A 48 -0.15 -11.14 1.78
CA GLU A 48 -0.95 -12.32 1.47
C GLU A 48 -2.28 -11.94 0.83
N MET A 49 -2.85 -12.85 0.07
CA MET A 49 -4.15 -12.66 -0.58
C MET A 49 -5.21 -12.33 0.48
N SER A 50 -5.88 -11.21 0.28
CA SER A 50 -6.94 -10.75 1.17
C SER A 50 -7.82 -9.73 0.48
N SER A 51 -8.95 -9.40 1.12
CA SER A 51 -9.85 -8.34 0.68
C SER A 51 -10.14 -7.39 1.83
N SER A 52 -10.70 -6.25 1.50
CA SER A 52 -11.09 -5.24 2.49
C SER A 52 -12.36 -4.54 2.04
N PRO A 53 -13.22 -4.08 2.97
CA PRO A 53 -14.39 -3.29 2.60
C PRO A 53 -14.05 -1.86 2.16
N LYS A 54 -12.80 -1.45 2.27
CA LYS A 54 -12.34 -0.10 1.91
C LYS A 54 -11.74 -0.12 0.51
N GLU A 55 -11.91 0.98 -0.22
CA GLU A 55 -11.22 1.13 -1.50
C GLU A 55 -9.80 1.64 -1.30
N ARG A 56 -8.92 1.35 -2.23
CA ARG A 56 -7.50 1.69 -2.14
C ARG A 56 -6.93 2.14 -3.47
N VAL A 57 -5.92 3.00 -3.37
CA VAL A 57 -5.04 3.30 -4.50
C VAL A 57 -3.61 3.07 -4.02
N TYR A 58 -2.85 2.32 -4.78
CA TYR A 58 -1.41 2.16 -4.56
C TYR A 58 -0.66 2.92 -5.64
N TYR A 59 0.31 3.71 -5.23
CA TYR A 59 1.20 4.45 -6.11
C TYR A 59 2.64 4.02 -5.83
N VAL A 60 3.32 3.50 -6.84
CA VAL A 60 4.71 3.04 -6.68
C VAL A 60 5.64 4.23 -6.77
N VAL A 61 6.30 4.55 -5.67
CA VAL A 61 7.27 5.65 -5.59
C VAL A 61 8.64 5.20 -6.05
N LYS A 62 9.07 4.00 -5.61
CA LYS A 62 10.35 3.40 -5.99
C LYS A 62 10.21 1.91 -6.15
N GLY A 63 10.98 1.34 -7.08
CA GLY A 63 11.03 -0.09 -7.29
C GLY A 63 9.91 -0.61 -8.16
N SER A 64 9.58 -1.87 -7.99
CA SER A 64 8.56 -2.55 -8.78
C SER A 64 7.83 -3.57 -7.93
N ILE A 65 6.52 -3.61 -8.03
CA ILE A 65 5.69 -4.59 -7.35
C ILE A 65 4.75 -5.26 -8.35
N THR A 66 4.31 -6.46 -8.02
CA THR A 66 3.24 -7.15 -8.72
C THR A 66 2.04 -7.26 -7.81
N VAL A 67 0.87 -6.85 -8.29
CA VAL A 67 -0.40 -7.03 -7.60
C VAL A 67 -1.19 -8.08 -8.36
N ASN A 68 -1.56 -9.16 -7.69
CA ASN A 68 -2.35 -10.24 -8.27
C ASN A 68 -3.76 -10.24 -7.69
N GLY A 69 -4.74 -10.35 -8.56
CA GLY A 69 -6.09 -10.75 -8.19
C GLY A 69 -6.29 -12.22 -8.53
N PRO A 70 -7.50 -12.79 -8.32
CA PRO A 70 -7.76 -14.18 -8.65
C PRO A 70 -7.57 -14.51 -10.14
N GLU A 71 -7.83 -13.54 -11.02
CA GLU A 71 -7.77 -13.73 -12.47
C GLU A 71 -6.96 -12.63 -13.18
N GLU A 72 -6.27 -11.79 -12.42
CA GLU A 72 -5.55 -10.63 -12.94
C GLU A 72 -4.14 -10.59 -12.37
N LYS A 73 -3.25 -9.99 -13.13
CA LYS A 73 -1.89 -9.71 -12.69
C LYS A 73 -1.47 -8.35 -13.22
N HIS A 74 -1.01 -7.49 -12.33
CA HIS A 74 -0.54 -6.15 -12.69
C HIS A 74 0.88 -5.95 -12.19
N VAL A 75 1.81 -5.71 -13.12
CA VAL A 75 3.18 -5.34 -12.78
C VAL A 75 3.25 -3.81 -12.78
N LEU A 76 3.61 -3.24 -11.63
CA LEU A 76 3.65 -1.80 -11.42
C LEU A 76 5.09 -1.36 -11.21
N ASN A 77 5.52 -0.39 -11.99
CA ASN A 77 6.84 0.22 -11.89
C ASN A 77 6.73 1.63 -11.33
N GLU A 78 7.85 2.31 -11.12
CA GLU A 78 7.85 3.67 -10.59
C GLU A 78 6.90 4.57 -11.37
N GLY A 79 6.03 5.29 -10.64
CA GLY A 79 5.05 6.18 -11.23
C GLY A 79 3.71 5.53 -11.58
N ASP A 80 3.63 4.21 -11.56
CA ASP A 80 2.38 3.50 -11.83
C ASP A 80 1.48 3.47 -10.60
N LEU A 81 0.18 3.41 -10.84
CA LEU A 81 -0.78 3.22 -9.75
C LEU A 81 -1.82 2.19 -10.14
N ILE A 82 -2.49 1.67 -9.11
CA ILE A 82 -3.59 0.74 -9.28
C ILE A 82 -4.71 1.12 -8.32
N TYR A 83 -5.94 1.01 -8.79
CA TYR A 83 -7.14 1.15 -7.97
C TYR A 83 -7.68 -0.22 -7.62
N ILE A 84 -8.01 -0.43 -6.35
CA ILE A 84 -8.59 -1.67 -5.84
C ILE A 84 -9.93 -1.31 -5.20
N ALA A 85 -11.01 -1.87 -5.76
CA ALA A 85 -12.36 -1.63 -5.29
C ALA A 85 -12.61 -2.37 -3.97
N PRO A 86 -13.61 -1.93 -3.19
CA PRO A 86 -14.04 -2.67 -2.00
C PRO A 86 -14.36 -4.12 -2.35
N GLY A 87 -13.87 -5.05 -1.54
CA GLY A 87 -14.14 -6.47 -1.70
C GLY A 87 -13.26 -7.21 -2.70
N GLU A 88 -12.44 -6.52 -3.48
CA GLU A 88 -11.53 -7.20 -4.40
C GLU A 88 -10.42 -7.93 -3.64
N GLU A 89 -10.21 -9.19 -4.01
CA GLU A 89 -9.11 -9.97 -3.47
C GLU A 89 -7.81 -9.65 -4.21
N ARG A 90 -6.74 -9.49 -3.47
CA ARG A 90 -5.41 -9.23 -4.06
C ARG A 90 -4.30 -9.64 -3.12
N ASP A 91 -3.17 -9.97 -3.70
CA ASP A 91 -1.91 -10.08 -3.00
C ASP A 91 -0.89 -9.14 -3.64
N MET A 92 0.27 -9.04 -3.04
CA MET A 92 1.36 -8.19 -3.52
C MET A 92 2.70 -8.87 -3.28
N VAL A 93 3.63 -8.64 -4.18
CA VAL A 93 5.02 -9.08 -4.01
C VAL A 93 5.95 -8.10 -4.70
N VAL A 94 7.10 -7.84 -4.08
CA VAL A 94 8.15 -7.05 -4.73
C VAL A 94 8.80 -7.87 -5.85
N ASN A 95 9.22 -7.19 -6.90
CA ASN A 95 9.83 -7.83 -8.05
C ASN A 95 11.36 -7.84 -7.94
N ASN A 96 11.97 -8.86 -8.54
CA ASN A 96 13.43 -8.97 -8.70
C ASN A 96 14.23 -8.99 -7.38
N GLY A 97 13.60 -9.32 -6.27
CA GLY A 97 14.28 -9.35 -4.96
C GLY A 97 14.85 -7.99 -4.56
N LYS A 98 14.24 -6.89 -4.98
CA LYS A 98 14.68 -5.54 -4.67
C LYS A 98 13.64 -4.83 -3.80
N PRO A 99 14.06 -3.89 -2.93
CA PRO A 99 13.10 -3.14 -2.12
C PRO A 99 12.21 -2.24 -3.00
N ALA A 100 11.04 -1.93 -2.48
CA ALA A 100 10.09 -1.01 -3.13
C ALA A 100 9.46 -0.09 -2.10
N GLU A 101 9.01 1.07 -2.56
CA GLU A 101 8.27 2.02 -1.73
C GLU A 101 6.96 2.36 -2.41
N VAL A 102 5.88 2.27 -1.65
CA VAL A 102 4.52 2.43 -2.15
C VAL A 102 3.75 3.40 -1.26
N LEU A 103 3.14 4.38 -1.88
CA LEU A 103 2.21 5.27 -1.19
C LEU A 103 0.81 4.68 -1.32
N VAL A 104 0.13 4.51 -0.19
CA VAL A 104 -1.17 3.85 -0.12
C VAL A 104 -2.22 4.83 0.37
N PHE A 105 -3.27 4.99 -0.44
CA PHE A 105 -4.45 5.76 -0.06
C PHE A 105 -5.58 4.79 0.24
N ILE A 106 -6.20 4.93 1.40
CA ILE A 106 -7.32 4.09 1.84
C ILE A 106 -8.49 5.01 2.15
N VAL A 107 -9.65 4.73 1.56
CA VAL A 107 -10.87 5.50 1.79
C VAL A 107 -11.90 4.60 2.46
N THR A 108 -12.33 5.01 3.65
CA THR A 108 -13.36 4.31 4.42
C THR A 108 -14.74 4.71 3.92
N PRO A 109 -15.64 3.73 3.69
CA PRO A 109 -16.99 4.02 3.23
C PRO A 109 -17.79 4.89 4.20
#